data_8376e484ca23c61c79fd5e3b3cf25ea3
#
_entry.id   8376e484ca23c61c79fd5e3b3cf25ea3
#
_cell.length_a   1.000
_cell.length_b   1.000
_cell.length_c   1.000
_cell.angle_alpha   90.00
_cell.angle_beta   90.00
_cell.angle_gamma   90.00
#
_symmetry.space_group_name_H-M   'P 1'
#
loop_
_entity.id
_entity.type
_entity.pdbx_description
1 polymer ?
#
loop_
_entity_poly.entity_id
_entity_poly.type
_entity_poly.pdbx_seq_one_letter_code
_entity_poly.pdbx_strand_id
1 'polypeptide(L)'
;ACGTYTWANNGQTYTASGTYSGTTTNCVTEILDLTITPSTTNTTPTSACGTYTWANNGQTYTASGIYSGTTTNCITEILNLTITPSTSNTTLISACGTYTWLNNSQTYTVSGVYSGTTTNCVTETLNLTIIPNTTNTTLISACGTYTWLNNGQTYTASGTYTGTTTNCVTQAIDLTIIPSTINTTPIGACGTYTWPNNGQTYTASGTYSGTTTNCIT
;
A
#
# COMPACT_ATOMS: atom_id res chain seq x y z
N ALA A 1 11.84 -48.86 -32.85
CA ALA A 1 12.81 -47.93 -32.22
C ALA A 1 12.53 -46.52 -32.68
N CYS A 2 12.99 -45.52 -31.90
CA CYS A 2 12.85 -44.10 -32.25
C CYS A 2 14.08 -43.59 -32.96
N GLY A 3 13.93 -43.04 -34.18
CA GLY A 3 14.96 -42.41 -34.98
C GLY A 3 16.07 -43.35 -35.47
N THR A 4 16.76 -44.02 -34.55
CA THR A 4 17.84 -44.94 -34.85
C THR A 4 17.83 -46.19 -33.95
N TYR A 5 18.44 -47.26 -34.39
CA TYR A 5 18.63 -48.49 -33.59
C TYR A 5 20.00 -49.11 -33.89
N THR A 6 20.80 -49.31 -32.86
CA THR A 6 22.07 -50.06 -32.98
C THR A 6 21.83 -51.50 -32.57
N TRP A 7 22.02 -52.46 -33.52
CA TRP A 7 21.84 -53.85 -33.27
C TRP A 7 23.07 -54.50 -32.65
N ALA A 8 22.94 -54.98 -31.45
CA ALA A 8 24.06 -55.58 -30.72
C ALA A 8 24.70 -56.80 -31.41
N ASN A 9 23.92 -57.54 -32.24
CA ASN A 9 24.41 -58.68 -32.95
C ASN A 9 25.57 -58.39 -33.92
N ASN A 10 25.52 -57.24 -34.62
CA ASN A 10 26.52 -56.88 -35.62
C ASN A 10 27.14 -55.50 -35.39
N GLY A 11 26.77 -54.76 -34.37
CA GLY A 11 27.25 -53.43 -34.05
C GLY A 11 26.80 -52.35 -35.03
N GLN A 12 25.94 -52.63 -36.00
CA GLN A 12 25.47 -51.68 -37.02
C GLN A 12 24.30 -50.82 -36.47
N THR A 13 24.30 -49.52 -36.88
CA THR A 13 23.20 -48.61 -36.59
C THR A 13 22.31 -48.43 -37.81
N TYR A 14 21.01 -48.64 -37.64
CA TYR A 14 20.00 -48.55 -38.68
C TYR A 14 19.12 -47.30 -38.44
N THR A 15 18.79 -46.62 -39.55
CA THR A 15 17.97 -45.39 -39.55
C THR A 15 16.65 -45.54 -40.29
N ALA A 16 16.39 -46.76 -40.84
CA ALA A 16 15.17 -47.06 -41.58
C ALA A 16 14.56 -48.38 -41.11
N SER A 17 13.28 -48.54 -41.29
CA SER A 17 12.55 -49.77 -41.06
C SER A 17 12.95 -50.79 -42.15
N GLY A 18 13.04 -52.05 -41.80
CA GLY A 18 13.37 -53.14 -42.73
C GLY A 18 13.81 -54.41 -42.05
N THR A 19 14.04 -55.42 -42.85
CA THR A 19 14.58 -56.69 -42.42
C THR A 19 16.08 -56.77 -42.71
N TYR A 20 16.87 -56.97 -41.65
CA TYR A 20 18.33 -56.97 -41.73
C TYR A 20 18.91 -58.28 -41.29
N SER A 21 19.93 -58.79 -41.97
CA SER A 21 20.65 -60.00 -41.64
C SER A 21 21.84 -59.67 -40.71
N GLY A 22 21.94 -60.42 -39.64
CA GLY A 22 23.02 -60.32 -38.66
C GLY A 22 24.16 -61.28 -38.94
N THR A 23 24.91 -61.60 -37.90
CA THR A 23 26.02 -62.58 -37.96
C THR A 23 25.47 -64.02 -38.07
N THR A 24 26.20 -64.87 -38.83
CA THR A 24 25.88 -66.30 -38.89
C THR A 24 26.79 -67.06 -37.94
N THR A 25 26.18 -67.78 -36.99
CA THR A 25 26.90 -68.60 -36.01
C THR A 25 26.27 -70.02 -36.02
N ASN A 26 27.12 -71.07 -36.14
CA ASN A 26 26.66 -72.50 -36.21
C ASN A 26 25.61 -72.72 -37.28
N CYS A 27 25.79 -72.13 -38.46
CA CYS A 27 24.88 -72.19 -39.62
C CYS A 27 23.49 -71.61 -39.36
N VAL A 28 23.34 -70.77 -38.31
CA VAL A 28 22.12 -69.98 -38.02
C VAL A 28 22.42 -68.48 -38.24
N THR A 29 21.68 -67.83 -39.14
CA THR A 29 21.74 -66.40 -39.38
C THR A 29 20.62 -65.74 -38.63
N GLU A 30 20.98 -64.79 -37.75
CA GLU A 30 19.99 -63.96 -37.04
C GLU A 30 19.36 -62.94 -38.01
N ILE A 31 18.07 -62.73 -37.90
CA ILE A 31 17.29 -61.76 -38.68
C ILE A 31 16.67 -60.75 -37.74
N LEU A 32 16.88 -59.48 -38.01
CA LEU A 32 16.19 -58.39 -37.30
C LEU A 32 15.10 -57.84 -38.22
N ASP A 33 13.85 -57.90 -37.72
CA ASP A 33 12.72 -57.18 -38.30
C ASP A 33 12.57 -55.86 -37.49
N LEU A 34 12.91 -54.76 -38.10
CA LEU A 34 13.06 -53.48 -37.43
C LEU A 34 12.02 -52.46 -37.93
N THR A 35 11.25 -51.90 -37.00
CA THR A 35 10.42 -50.71 -37.24
C THR A 35 11.05 -49.51 -36.61
N ILE A 36 11.41 -48.51 -37.41
CA ILE A 36 11.90 -47.18 -37.00
C ILE A 36 10.77 -46.18 -37.14
N THR A 37 10.39 -45.55 -36.02
CA THR A 37 9.47 -44.42 -35.97
C THR A 37 10.29 -43.14 -35.98
N PRO A 38 10.04 -42.18 -36.87
CA PRO A 38 10.77 -40.91 -36.88
C PRO A 38 10.62 -40.20 -35.50
N SER A 39 11.75 -39.72 -35.01
CA SER A 39 11.72 -38.85 -33.81
C SER A 39 11.25 -37.44 -34.19
N THR A 40 10.32 -36.89 -33.43
CA THR A 40 9.79 -35.55 -33.61
C THR A 40 9.89 -34.76 -32.31
N THR A 41 9.68 -33.48 -32.38
CA THR A 41 9.63 -32.59 -31.20
C THR A 41 8.29 -31.87 -31.13
N ASN A 42 7.78 -31.66 -29.93
CA ASN A 42 6.65 -30.83 -29.64
C ASN A 42 7.14 -29.65 -28.81
N THR A 43 7.07 -28.41 -29.36
CA THR A 43 7.61 -27.22 -28.71
C THR A 43 6.50 -26.37 -28.11
N THR A 44 6.57 -26.11 -26.81
CA THR A 44 5.64 -25.24 -26.07
C THR A 44 6.33 -23.92 -25.70
N PRO A 45 5.92 -22.78 -26.30
CA PRO A 45 6.39 -21.48 -25.88
C PRO A 45 5.72 -21.09 -24.55
N THR A 46 6.52 -20.60 -23.59
CA THR A 46 6.05 -20.21 -22.27
C THR A 46 6.79 -18.98 -21.78
N SER A 47 6.09 -18.07 -21.09
CA SER A 47 6.68 -16.90 -20.43
C SER A 47 6.33 -16.91 -18.96
N ALA A 48 7.30 -16.54 -18.10
CA ALA A 48 7.10 -16.48 -16.66
C ALA A 48 7.93 -15.36 -16.02
N CYS A 49 7.54 -14.94 -14.82
CA CYS A 49 8.27 -13.95 -14.03
C CYS A 49 9.22 -14.64 -13.06
N GLY A 50 10.49 -14.29 -13.11
CA GLY A 50 11.54 -14.76 -12.20
C GLY A 50 11.88 -16.22 -12.35
N THR A 51 10.93 -17.15 -12.13
CA THR A 51 11.14 -18.60 -12.20
C THR A 51 9.97 -19.32 -12.83
N TYR A 52 10.23 -20.51 -13.38
CA TYR A 52 9.19 -21.39 -13.93
C TYR A 52 9.48 -22.86 -13.60
N THR A 53 8.53 -23.53 -12.98
CA THR A 53 8.63 -25.00 -12.77
C THR A 53 7.86 -25.71 -13.86
N TRP A 54 8.60 -26.49 -14.70
CA TRP A 54 7.99 -27.22 -15.80
C TRP A 54 7.41 -28.54 -15.33
N ALA A 55 6.09 -28.71 -15.45
CA ALA A 55 5.38 -29.92 -15.00
C ALA A 55 5.83 -31.21 -15.73
N ASN A 56 6.39 -31.09 -16.96
CA ASN A 56 6.85 -32.25 -17.74
C ASN A 56 7.98 -33.02 -17.06
N ASN A 57 8.92 -32.31 -16.41
CA ASN A 57 10.11 -32.92 -15.79
C ASN A 57 10.31 -32.53 -14.32
N GLY A 58 9.44 -31.68 -13.75
CA GLY A 58 9.52 -31.18 -12.37
C GLY A 58 10.67 -30.22 -12.09
N GLN A 59 11.43 -29.80 -13.12
CA GLN A 59 12.58 -28.89 -12.96
C GLN A 59 12.12 -27.43 -12.89
N THR A 60 12.81 -26.62 -12.05
CA THR A 60 12.62 -25.17 -11.96
C THR A 60 13.73 -24.45 -12.70
N TYR A 61 13.34 -23.55 -13.60
CA TYR A 61 14.23 -22.77 -14.44
C TYR A 61 14.17 -21.30 -14.02
N THR A 62 15.35 -20.67 -14.00
CA THR A 62 15.54 -19.24 -13.63
C THR A 62 16.03 -18.38 -14.80
N ALA A 63 16.24 -18.98 -15.95
CA ALA A 63 16.74 -18.31 -17.15
C ALA A 63 15.90 -18.67 -18.38
N SER A 64 15.84 -17.76 -19.34
CA SER A 64 15.27 -18.03 -20.66
C SER A 64 16.10 -19.05 -21.39
N GLY A 65 15.45 -19.92 -22.17
CA GLY A 65 16.16 -20.94 -22.92
C GLY A 65 15.23 -21.98 -23.53
N ILE A 66 15.84 -22.91 -24.26
CA ILE A 66 15.19 -24.08 -24.83
C ILE A 66 15.60 -25.29 -24.01
N TYR A 67 14.61 -25.97 -23.41
CA TYR A 67 14.83 -27.09 -22.50
C TYR A 67 14.14 -28.34 -23.05
N SER A 68 14.85 -29.45 -23.02
CA SER A 68 14.31 -30.75 -23.44
C SER A 68 13.65 -31.45 -22.24
N GLY A 69 12.47 -31.94 -22.45
CA GLY A 69 11.71 -32.71 -21.48
C GLY A 69 11.74 -34.21 -21.74
N THR A 70 10.65 -34.90 -21.39
CA THR A 70 10.48 -36.33 -21.58
C THR A 70 10.21 -36.67 -23.04
N THR A 71 10.69 -37.84 -23.46
CA THR A 71 10.37 -38.41 -24.78
C THR A 71 9.39 -39.55 -24.59
N THR A 72 8.22 -39.46 -25.24
CA THR A 72 7.20 -40.47 -25.22
C THR A 72 6.73 -40.74 -26.64
N ASN A 73 6.66 -42.00 -27.03
CA ASN A 73 6.25 -42.42 -28.39
C ASN A 73 7.04 -41.70 -29.52
N CYS A 74 8.33 -41.55 -29.33
CA CYS A 74 9.25 -40.85 -30.25
C CYS A 74 8.98 -39.34 -30.41
N ILE A 75 8.23 -38.73 -29.51
CA ILE A 75 8.00 -37.29 -29.43
C ILE A 75 8.73 -36.78 -28.21
N THR A 76 9.67 -35.86 -28.41
CA THR A 76 10.37 -35.17 -27.33
C THR A 76 9.68 -33.83 -27.07
N GLU A 77 9.26 -33.59 -25.82
CA GLU A 77 8.71 -32.31 -25.41
C GLU A 77 9.84 -31.29 -25.27
N ILE A 78 9.63 -30.11 -25.84
CA ILE A 78 10.56 -28.97 -25.79
C ILE A 78 9.85 -27.79 -25.17
N LEU A 79 10.46 -27.17 -24.16
CA LEU A 79 10.04 -25.91 -23.59
C LEU A 79 10.86 -24.78 -24.18
N ASN A 80 10.22 -23.83 -24.86
CA ASN A 80 10.84 -22.57 -25.25
C ASN A 80 10.44 -21.50 -24.23
N LEU A 81 11.30 -21.27 -23.22
CA LEU A 81 10.99 -20.47 -22.04
C LEU A 81 11.57 -19.07 -22.16
N THR A 82 10.72 -18.08 -21.90
CA THR A 82 11.12 -16.68 -21.68
C THR A 82 10.92 -16.32 -20.22
N ILE A 83 11.99 -16.04 -19.49
CA ILE A 83 11.96 -15.53 -18.11
C ILE A 83 12.17 -14.02 -18.14
N THR A 84 11.19 -13.28 -17.62
CA THR A 84 11.31 -11.85 -17.36
C THR A 84 11.70 -11.66 -15.89
N PRO A 85 12.76 -10.91 -15.56
CA PRO A 85 13.11 -10.62 -14.17
C PRO A 85 11.95 -9.99 -13.41
N SER A 86 11.70 -10.44 -12.19
CA SER A 86 10.74 -9.80 -11.29
C SER A 86 11.36 -8.55 -10.69
N THR A 87 10.64 -7.44 -10.71
CA THR A 87 11.05 -6.16 -10.14
C THR A 87 9.95 -5.64 -9.22
N SER A 88 10.26 -4.62 -8.42
CA SER A 88 9.28 -3.92 -7.60
C SER A 88 9.31 -2.43 -7.85
N ASN A 89 8.14 -1.80 -7.82
CA ASN A 89 7.95 -0.37 -7.85
C ASN A 89 7.42 0.08 -6.48
N THR A 90 8.18 0.91 -5.75
CA THR A 90 7.84 1.28 -4.37
C THR A 90 7.35 2.72 -4.29
N THR A 91 6.13 2.89 -3.76
CA THR A 91 5.54 4.19 -3.44
C THR A 91 5.70 4.47 -1.95
N LEU A 92 6.21 5.65 -1.58
CA LEU A 92 6.35 6.11 -0.20
C LEU A 92 5.19 7.03 0.15
N ILE A 93 4.47 6.72 1.24
CA ILE A 93 3.32 7.49 1.73
C ILE A 93 3.44 7.70 3.23
N SER A 94 3.07 8.93 3.69
CA SER A 94 2.81 9.23 5.08
C SER A 94 1.37 9.69 5.23
N ALA A 95 0.63 9.13 6.19
CA ALA A 95 -0.78 9.44 6.40
C ALA A 95 -1.13 9.48 7.89
N CYS A 96 -2.17 10.25 8.24
CA CYS A 96 -2.67 10.37 9.59
C CYS A 96 -3.67 9.25 9.90
N GLY A 97 -3.41 8.49 10.95
CA GLY A 97 -4.32 7.46 11.47
C GLY A 97 -4.51 6.27 10.55
N THR A 98 -5.00 6.47 9.35
CA THR A 98 -5.30 5.40 8.38
C THR A 98 -4.96 5.82 6.95
N TYR A 99 -4.70 4.82 6.09
CA TYR A 99 -4.51 5.04 4.65
C TYR A 99 -5.15 3.92 3.85
N THR A 100 -5.97 4.27 2.86
CA THR A 100 -6.54 3.31 1.91
C THR A 100 -5.71 3.32 0.64
N TRP A 101 -5.06 2.20 0.32
CA TRP A 101 -4.24 2.07 -0.88
C TRP A 101 -5.09 1.67 -2.08
N LEU A 102 -5.14 2.51 -3.10
CA LEU A 102 -5.97 2.29 -4.29
C LEU A 102 -5.55 1.07 -5.12
N ASN A 103 -4.28 0.65 -5.03
CA ASN A 103 -3.78 -0.51 -5.77
C ASN A 103 -4.52 -1.81 -5.42
N ASN A 104 -4.88 -2.00 -4.14
CA ASN A 104 -5.57 -3.21 -3.67
C ASN A 104 -6.83 -2.93 -2.86
N SER A 105 -7.25 -1.65 -2.75
CA SER A 105 -8.42 -1.17 -1.99
C SER A 105 -8.41 -1.55 -0.50
N GLN A 106 -7.23 -1.89 0.06
CA GLN A 106 -7.08 -2.20 1.48
C GLN A 106 -6.79 -0.93 2.29
N THR A 107 -7.35 -0.89 3.51
CA THR A 107 -7.09 0.19 4.48
C THR A 107 -6.11 -0.30 5.54
N TYR A 108 -5.05 0.47 5.73
CA TYR A 108 -3.97 0.18 6.66
C TYR A 108 -3.99 1.19 7.81
N THR A 109 -3.77 0.69 9.03
CA THR A 109 -3.72 1.46 10.27
C THR A 109 -2.36 1.44 10.94
N VAL A 110 -1.40 0.70 10.36
CA VAL A 110 -0.06 0.48 10.89
C VAL A 110 0.97 0.80 9.81
N SER A 111 2.09 1.39 10.21
CA SER A 111 3.24 1.59 9.34
C SER A 111 3.83 0.26 8.90
N GLY A 112 4.28 0.18 7.65
CA GLY A 112 4.87 -1.06 7.14
C GLY A 112 5.10 -1.03 5.63
N VAL A 113 5.65 -2.13 5.13
CA VAL A 113 5.81 -2.37 3.70
C VAL A 113 4.76 -3.39 3.27
N TYR A 114 3.94 -3.01 2.31
CA TYR A 114 2.83 -3.82 1.82
C TYR A 114 2.99 -4.11 0.34
N SER A 115 2.74 -5.36 -0.06
CA SER A 115 2.77 -5.77 -1.47
C SER A 115 1.38 -5.61 -2.08
N GLY A 116 1.34 -5.05 -3.27
CA GLY A 116 0.14 -4.87 -4.06
C GLY A 116 0.04 -5.85 -5.22
N THR A 117 -0.54 -5.40 -6.33
CA THR A 117 -0.70 -6.20 -7.55
C THR A 117 0.63 -6.36 -8.30
N THR A 118 0.78 -7.51 -8.95
CA THR A 118 1.90 -7.75 -9.86
C THR A 118 1.38 -7.74 -11.30
N THR A 119 1.95 -6.89 -12.13
CA THR A 119 1.62 -6.79 -13.57
C THR A 119 2.91 -6.74 -14.37
N ASN A 120 3.00 -7.54 -15.43
CA ASN A 120 4.20 -7.60 -16.28
C ASN A 120 5.51 -7.80 -15.49
N CYS A 121 5.48 -8.67 -14.49
CA CYS A 121 6.61 -8.96 -13.59
C CYS A 121 7.07 -7.78 -12.71
N VAL A 122 6.28 -6.72 -12.60
CA VAL A 122 6.49 -5.61 -11.67
C VAL A 122 5.48 -5.72 -10.54
N THR A 123 5.96 -5.85 -9.30
CA THR A 123 5.13 -5.84 -8.09
C THR A 123 5.07 -4.43 -7.52
N GLU A 124 3.86 -3.87 -7.41
CA GLU A 124 3.68 -2.61 -6.70
C GLU A 124 3.87 -2.83 -5.20
N THR A 125 4.61 -1.94 -4.58
CA THR A 125 4.92 -2.00 -3.14
C THR A 125 4.63 -0.64 -2.51
N LEU A 126 3.96 -0.63 -1.36
CA LEU A 126 3.71 0.56 -0.56
C LEU A 126 4.60 0.54 0.68
N ASN A 127 5.46 1.54 0.84
CA ASN A 127 6.15 1.82 2.10
C ASN A 127 5.37 2.93 2.81
N LEU A 128 4.60 2.54 3.82
CA LEU A 128 3.62 3.39 4.51
C LEU A 128 4.12 3.78 5.90
N THR A 129 4.05 5.09 6.19
CA THR A 129 4.21 5.62 7.54
C THR A 129 2.86 6.12 8.04
N ILE A 130 2.29 5.50 9.06
CA ILE A 130 1.10 5.99 9.75
C ILE A 130 1.54 6.84 10.95
N ILE A 131 1.11 8.09 10.95
CA ILE A 131 1.32 9.04 12.04
C ILE A 131 0.06 9.01 12.92
N PRO A 132 0.17 8.73 14.22
CA PRO A 132 -0.99 8.77 15.11
C PRO A 132 -1.65 10.14 15.13
N ASN A 133 -2.98 10.17 15.13
CA ASN A 133 -3.73 11.40 15.37
C ASN A 133 -3.60 11.79 16.85
N THR A 134 -3.25 13.04 17.10
CA THR A 134 -3.15 13.61 18.45
C THR A 134 -4.00 14.87 18.57
N THR A 135 -4.35 15.24 19.79
CA THR A 135 -5.06 16.49 20.08
C THR A 135 -4.22 17.34 21.01
N ASN A 136 -4.04 18.61 20.65
CA ASN A 136 -3.40 19.62 21.48
C ASN A 136 -4.49 20.52 22.05
N THR A 137 -4.77 20.41 23.35
CA THR A 137 -5.83 21.17 24.03
C THR A 137 -5.25 22.33 24.82
N THR A 138 -5.74 23.55 24.56
CA THR A 138 -5.42 24.77 25.29
C THR A 138 -6.56 25.14 26.24
N LEU A 139 -6.24 25.40 27.49
CA LEU A 139 -7.20 25.89 28.48
C LEU A 139 -7.40 27.41 28.34
N ILE A 140 -8.65 27.84 28.17
CA ILE A 140 -9.01 29.25 27.98
C ILE A 140 -10.13 29.63 28.95
N SER A 141 -10.01 30.83 29.54
CA SER A 141 -11.11 31.44 30.30
C SER A 141 -11.41 32.83 29.73
N ALA A 142 -12.70 33.10 29.49
CA ALA A 142 -13.12 34.39 28.91
C ALA A 142 -14.44 34.88 29.53
N CYS A 143 -14.63 36.19 29.50
CA CYS A 143 -15.87 36.83 30.01
C CYS A 143 -16.91 36.90 28.90
N GLY A 144 -18.09 36.33 29.12
CA GLY A 144 -19.24 36.44 28.22
C GLY A 144 -19.09 35.69 26.93
N THR A 145 -18.10 36.01 26.10
CA THR A 145 -17.86 35.37 24.81
C THR A 145 -16.37 35.22 24.52
N TYR A 146 -16.03 34.25 23.65
CA TYR A 146 -14.66 34.06 23.16
C TYR A 146 -14.66 33.75 21.66
N THR A 147 -13.91 34.54 20.90
CA THR A 147 -13.67 34.27 19.47
C THR A 147 -12.35 33.54 19.30
N TRP A 148 -12.41 32.28 18.84
CA TRP A 148 -11.22 31.48 18.65
C TRP A 148 -10.61 31.71 17.25
N LEU A 149 -9.41 32.27 17.20
CA LEU A 149 -8.72 32.63 15.95
C LEU A 149 -8.40 31.41 15.06
N ASN A 150 -8.30 30.22 15.64
CA ASN A 150 -7.99 28.99 14.88
C ASN A 150 -9.07 28.65 13.85
N ASN A 151 -10.35 28.89 14.17
CA ASN A 151 -11.47 28.58 13.27
C ASN A 151 -12.41 29.79 13.02
N GLY A 152 -12.12 30.96 13.61
CA GLY A 152 -12.92 32.17 13.46
C GLY A 152 -14.31 32.13 14.15
N GLN A 153 -14.62 31.09 14.93
CA GLN A 153 -15.91 30.94 15.61
C GLN A 153 -15.94 31.67 16.95
N THR A 154 -17.11 32.25 17.26
CA THR A 154 -17.38 32.87 18.57
C THR A 154 -18.24 31.93 19.42
N TYR A 155 -17.76 31.67 20.62
CA TYR A 155 -18.40 30.79 21.60
C TYR A 155 -18.95 31.60 22.75
N THR A 156 -20.17 31.23 23.20
CA THR A 156 -20.91 31.86 24.32
C THR A 156 -21.11 30.91 25.48
N ALA A 157 -20.69 29.67 25.37
CA ALA A 157 -20.82 28.64 26.39
C ALA A 157 -19.47 27.98 26.69
N SER A 158 -19.30 27.50 27.92
CA SER A 158 -18.17 26.67 28.31
C SER A 158 -18.26 25.31 27.63
N GLY A 159 -17.11 24.72 27.29
CA GLY A 159 -17.05 23.39 26.66
C GLY A 159 -15.71 23.15 25.93
N THR A 160 -15.55 21.93 25.45
CA THR A 160 -14.41 21.56 24.62
C THR A 160 -14.79 21.71 23.15
N TYR A 161 -13.97 22.49 22.43
CA TYR A 161 -14.17 22.77 21.00
C TYR A 161 -12.95 22.37 20.21
N THR A 162 -13.17 21.73 19.05
CA THR A 162 -12.12 21.30 18.14
C THR A 162 -11.98 22.27 16.98
N GLY A 163 -10.75 22.55 16.58
CA GLY A 163 -10.38 23.42 15.48
C GLY A 163 -9.77 22.67 14.30
N THR A 164 -8.78 23.30 13.68
CA THR A 164 -8.08 22.75 12.51
C THR A 164 -7.15 21.60 12.89
N THR A 165 -7.01 20.64 11.96
CA THR A 165 -6.01 19.58 12.06
C THR A 165 -4.89 19.83 11.06
N THR A 166 -3.65 19.85 11.54
CA THR A 166 -2.45 20.02 10.72
C THR A 166 -1.39 19.03 11.17
N ASN A 167 -0.77 18.32 10.23
CA ASN A 167 0.26 17.31 10.52
C ASN A 167 -0.19 16.28 11.59
N CYS A 168 -1.42 15.79 11.46
CA CYS A 168 -2.04 14.82 12.37
C CYS A 168 -2.29 15.33 13.80
N VAL A 169 -2.15 16.64 14.04
CA VAL A 169 -2.44 17.27 15.32
C VAL A 169 -3.70 18.13 15.17
N THR A 170 -4.76 17.76 15.89
CA THR A 170 -6.00 18.54 16.01
C THR A 170 -5.84 19.56 17.14
N GLN A 171 -6.05 20.83 16.84
CA GLN A 171 -6.09 21.86 17.87
C GLN A 171 -7.46 21.81 18.57
N ALA A 172 -7.46 21.92 19.88
CA ALA A 172 -8.68 22.00 20.69
C ALA A 172 -8.53 23.06 21.77
N ILE A 173 -9.65 23.60 22.25
CA ILE A 173 -9.71 24.42 23.45
C ILE A 173 -10.67 23.78 24.46
N ASP A 174 -10.30 23.86 25.73
CA ASP A 174 -11.21 23.66 26.84
C ASP A 174 -11.55 25.05 27.39
N LEU A 175 -12.74 25.54 27.03
CA LEU A 175 -13.18 26.90 27.22
C LEU A 175 -14.08 27.03 28.45
N THR A 176 -13.70 27.91 29.34
CA THR A 176 -14.58 28.34 30.45
C THR A 176 -15.09 29.75 30.15
N ILE A 177 -16.40 29.88 29.91
CA ILE A 177 -17.05 31.18 29.80
C ILE A 177 -17.59 31.56 31.20
N ILE A 178 -17.05 32.68 31.68
CA ILE A 178 -17.52 33.30 32.93
C ILE A 178 -18.63 34.29 32.56
N PRO A 179 -19.84 34.17 33.14
CA PRO A 179 -20.90 35.11 32.86
C PRO A 179 -20.44 36.55 33.19
N SER A 180 -20.68 37.47 32.26
CA SER A 180 -20.45 38.88 32.51
C SER A 180 -21.58 39.46 33.34
N THR A 181 -21.27 40.12 34.47
CA THR A 181 -22.23 40.75 35.33
C THR A 181 -22.02 42.25 35.36
N ILE A 182 -23.11 43.01 35.56
CA ILE A 182 -23.07 44.45 35.70
C ILE A 182 -23.42 44.79 37.14
N ASN A 183 -22.56 45.55 37.82
CA ASN A 183 -22.84 46.04 39.15
C ASN A 183 -23.15 47.54 39.03
N THR A 184 -24.41 47.90 39.24
CA THR A 184 -24.85 49.31 39.11
C THR A 184 -24.88 49.97 40.47
N THR A 185 -24.11 51.05 40.61
CA THR A 185 -24.11 51.87 41.85
C THR A 185 -24.77 53.23 41.56
N PRO A 186 -25.94 53.52 42.13
CA PRO A 186 -26.54 54.84 41.98
C PRO A 186 -25.73 55.90 42.73
N ILE A 187 -25.39 56.99 42.03
CA ILE A 187 -24.66 58.14 42.63
C ILE A 187 -25.43 59.42 42.35
N GLY A 188 -25.58 60.26 43.39
CA GLY A 188 -26.07 61.62 43.26
C GLY A 188 -24.91 62.62 43.46
N ALA A 189 -24.81 63.58 42.55
CA ALA A 189 -23.78 64.64 42.65
C ALA A 189 -24.38 65.99 42.23
N CYS A 190 -23.84 67.10 42.80
CA CYS A 190 -24.21 68.42 42.40
C CYS A 190 -23.18 68.98 41.38
N GLY A 191 -23.65 69.15 40.12
CA GLY A 191 -22.84 69.70 39.04
C GLY A 191 -22.01 68.67 38.28
N THR A 192 -20.83 68.33 38.77
CA THR A 192 -19.92 67.32 38.09
C THR A 192 -19.55 66.21 39.05
N TYR A 193 -19.30 65.01 38.49
CA TYR A 193 -18.81 63.84 39.22
C TYR A 193 -17.68 63.16 38.48
N THR A 194 -16.53 63.00 39.13
CA THR A 194 -15.43 62.17 38.60
C THR A 194 -15.54 60.79 39.18
N TRP A 195 -15.76 59.79 38.28
CA TRP A 195 -15.92 58.41 38.71
C TRP A 195 -14.57 57.73 38.93
N PRO A 196 -14.25 57.31 40.16
CA PRO A 196 -12.94 56.73 40.48
C PRO A 196 -12.63 55.44 39.69
N ASN A 197 -13.68 54.70 39.25
CA ASN A 197 -13.52 53.41 38.54
C ASN A 197 -12.84 53.60 37.16
N ASN A 198 -13.15 54.68 36.45
CA ASN A 198 -12.57 54.92 35.10
C ASN A 198 -11.88 56.28 34.97
N GLY A 199 -11.84 57.12 36.02
CA GLY A 199 -11.24 58.42 36.06
C GLY A 199 -11.95 59.49 35.19
N GLN A 200 -13.12 59.21 34.61
CA GLN A 200 -13.89 60.13 33.79
C GLN A 200 -14.76 61.07 34.62
N THR A 201 -14.88 62.33 34.18
CA THR A 201 -15.75 63.33 34.78
C THR A 201 -17.01 63.49 33.94
N TYR A 202 -18.16 63.32 34.60
CA TYR A 202 -19.49 63.41 34.00
C TYR A 202 -20.22 64.68 34.47
N THR A 203 -20.88 65.35 33.52
CA THR A 203 -21.59 66.64 33.74
C THR A 203 -23.10 66.47 33.53
N ALA A 204 -23.57 65.30 33.14
CA ALA A 204 -24.98 65.00 32.91
C ALA A 204 -25.37 63.70 33.61
N SER A 205 -26.67 63.60 33.94
CA SER A 205 -27.22 62.36 34.46
C SER A 205 -27.29 61.28 33.36
N GLY A 206 -26.98 60.05 33.70
CA GLY A 206 -26.99 58.91 32.75
C GLY A 206 -26.44 57.62 33.39
N THR A 207 -26.52 56.53 32.68
CA THR A 207 -25.84 55.27 33.03
C THR A 207 -24.49 55.21 32.28
N TYR A 208 -23.42 55.07 33.02
CA TYR A 208 -22.08 55.05 32.50
C TYR A 208 -21.41 53.72 32.85
N SER A 209 -20.67 53.15 31.90
CA SER A 209 -19.94 51.92 32.12
C SER A 209 -18.53 52.20 32.62
N GLY A 210 -18.11 51.45 33.61
CA GLY A 210 -16.76 51.49 34.16
C GLY A 210 -15.81 50.48 33.51
N THR A 211 -14.70 50.24 34.18
CA THR A 211 -13.75 49.16 33.78
C THR A 211 -14.28 47.81 34.20
N THR A 212 -14.10 46.81 33.33
CA THR A 212 -14.45 45.41 33.63
C THR A 212 -13.28 44.74 34.32
N THR A 213 -13.49 44.22 35.51
CA THR A 213 -12.51 43.42 36.25
C THR A 213 -13.16 42.09 36.68
N ASN A 214 -12.48 40.95 36.41
CA ASN A 214 -13.02 39.62 36.74
C ASN A 214 -14.44 39.41 36.22
N CYS A 215 -14.76 39.86 35.02
CA CYS A 215 -16.09 39.76 34.37
C CYS A 215 -17.21 40.58 35.04
N ILE A 216 -16.86 41.52 35.90
CA ILE A 216 -17.79 42.47 36.53
C ILE A 216 -17.52 43.86 36.02
N THR A 217 -18.53 44.56 35.49
CA THR A 217 -18.47 45.94 34.99
C THR A 217 -19.21 46.84 35.91
#